data_c87637747f7f2a17b2babd40a7f94934
#
_entry.id   c87637747f7f2a17b2babd40a7f94934
#
_cell.length_a   1.000
_cell.length_b   1.000
_cell.length_c   1.000
_cell.angle_alpha   90.00
_cell.angle_beta   90.00
_cell.angle_gamma   90.00
#
_symmetry.space_group_name_H-M   'P 1'
#
loop_
_entity.id
_entity.type
_entity.pdbx_description
1 polymer ?
#
loop_
_entity_poly.entity_id
_entity_poly.type
_entity_poly.pdbx_seq_one_letter_code
_entity_poly.pdbx_strand_id
1 'polypeptide(L)'
;IKKPNTHPFLCYNRNADGNLEQLFKIDENELYRRQQYPDYYRLAGGSYIIPNNYIYKINAQLFCDSSFGYIMPDDEPYIDIDTQLDFDIAEFLMKQYNGKTE
;
A
#
# COMPACT_ATOMS: atom_id res chain seq x y z
N ILE A 1 -5.70 -3.24 -4.02
CA ILE A 1 -5.07 -2.84 -2.75
C ILE A 1 -4.29 -4.00 -2.14
N LYS A 2 -3.31 -3.70 -1.35
CA LYS A 2 -2.46 -4.67 -0.63
C LYS A 2 -2.26 -4.18 0.81
N LYS A 3 -1.88 -5.09 1.71
CA LYS A 3 -1.41 -4.67 3.02
C LYS A 3 -0.10 -3.88 2.87
N PRO A 4 0.12 -2.82 3.65
CA PRO A 4 1.36 -2.06 3.57
C PRO A 4 2.54 -2.88 4.08
N ASN A 5 3.73 -2.64 3.51
CA ASN A 5 4.96 -3.27 3.97
C ASN A 5 5.30 -2.85 5.41
N THR A 6 5.02 -1.59 5.73
CA THR A 6 5.15 -1.05 7.08
C THR A 6 3.77 -0.65 7.57
N HIS A 7 3.37 -1.14 8.76
CA HIS A 7 2.08 -0.79 9.32
C HIS A 7 2.05 0.72 9.64
N PRO A 8 0.92 1.43 9.36
CA PRO A 8 0.83 2.87 9.63
C PRO A 8 1.12 3.26 11.08
N PHE A 9 0.86 2.39 12.06
CA PHE A 9 1.17 2.65 13.47
C PHE A 9 2.67 2.75 13.74
N LEU A 10 3.52 2.28 12.83
CA LEU A 10 4.97 2.40 12.90
C LEU A 10 5.49 3.62 12.14
N CYS A 11 4.61 4.46 11.65
CA CYS A 11 4.95 5.68 10.93
C CYS A 11 4.91 6.90 11.88
N TYR A 12 5.91 7.75 11.77
CA TYR A 12 6.10 8.90 12.65
C TYR A 12 6.38 10.15 11.83
N ASN A 13 5.94 11.29 12.33
CA ASN A 13 6.42 12.59 11.87
C ASN A 13 7.71 12.94 12.61
N ARG A 14 8.61 13.63 11.94
CA ARG A 14 9.80 14.21 12.56
C ARG A 14 9.61 15.72 12.64
N ASN A 15 9.65 16.28 13.86
CA ASN A 15 9.50 17.72 14.05
C ASN A 15 10.81 18.47 13.75
N ALA A 16 10.77 19.81 13.85
CA ALA A 16 11.91 20.66 13.54
C ALA A 16 13.12 20.42 14.47
N ASP A 17 12.87 19.96 15.70
CA ASP A 17 13.92 19.64 16.68
C ASP A 17 14.53 18.24 16.47
N GLY A 18 13.97 17.47 15.55
CA GLY A 18 14.44 16.12 15.26
C GLY A 18 13.76 15.02 16.06
N ASN A 19 12.78 15.37 16.89
CA ASN A 19 12.02 14.39 17.67
C ASN A 19 10.94 13.72 16.80
N LEU A 20 10.60 12.48 17.14
CA LEU A 20 9.55 11.73 16.47
C LEU A 20 8.22 11.92 17.17
N GLU A 21 7.17 12.09 16.38
CA GLU A 21 5.80 12.19 16.82
C GLU A 21 4.96 11.13 16.14
N GLN A 22 4.12 10.42 16.87
CA GLN A 22 3.24 9.42 16.31
C GLN A 22 2.30 10.04 15.26
N LEU A 23 2.23 9.41 14.09
CA LEU A 23 1.29 9.82 13.03
C LEU A 23 -0.16 9.55 13.46
N PHE A 24 -0.37 8.42 14.15
CA PHE A 24 -1.66 8.05 14.74
C PHE A 24 -1.49 7.92 16.24
N LYS A 25 -2.48 8.42 17.01
CA LYS A 25 -2.48 8.19 18.45
C LYS A 25 -2.89 6.76 18.76
N ILE A 26 -1.99 6.01 19.39
CA ILE A 26 -2.20 4.62 19.76
C ILE A 26 -2.10 4.52 21.27
N ASP A 27 -2.99 3.77 21.90
CA ASP A 27 -2.80 3.35 23.29
C ASP A 27 -1.84 2.15 23.30
N GLU A 28 -0.57 2.42 23.59
CA GLU A 28 0.49 1.43 23.61
C GLU A 28 0.25 0.31 24.64
N ASN A 29 -0.53 0.60 25.68
CA ASN A 29 -0.90 -0.40 26.69
C ASN A 29 -1.93 -1.41 26.15
N GLU A 30 -2.76 -1.00 25.21
CA GLU A 30 -3.79 -1.84 24.60
C GLU A 30 -3.32 -2.53 23.35
N LEU A 31 -2.45 -1.87 22.54
CA LEU A 31 -2.05 -2.33 21.21
C LEU A 31 -0.53 -2.46 21.08
N TYR A 32 0.12 -3.12 22.04
CA TYR A 32 1.59 -3.27 21.99
C TYR A 32 2.05 -4.43 21.10
N ARG A 33 1.20 -5.40 20.81
CA ARG A 33 1.52 -6.53 19.93
C ARG A 33 1.08 -6.25 18.49
N ARG A 34 1.93 -6.54 17.53
CA ARG A 34 1.67 -6.32 16.10
C ARG A 34 0.39 -7.03 15.63
N GLN A 35 0.05 -8.18 16.20
CA GLN A 35 -1.16 -8.91 15.85
C GLN A 35 -2.46 -8.20 16.29
N GLN A 36 -2.36 -7.25 17.20
CA GLN A 36 -3.49 -6.45 17.69
C GLN A 36 -3.76 -5.21 16.84
N TYR A 37 -2.87 -4.90 15.89
CA TYR A 37 -3.03 -3.75 15.02
C TYR A 37 -4.18 -3.99 14.04
N PRO A 38 -5.04 -2.99 13.79
CA PRO A 38 -6.08 -3.12 12.77
C PRO A 38 -5.47 -3.31 11.39
N ASP A 39 -6.24 -3.97 10.50
CA ASP A 39 -5.82 -4.13 9.12
C ASP A 39 -5.94 -2.82 8.36
N TYR A 40 -4.86 -2.45 7.69
CA TYR A 40 -4.82 -1.32 6.77
C TYR A 40 -4.37 -1.79 5.40
N TYR A 41 -4.70 -1.00 4.37
CA TYR A 41 -4.38 -1.30 3.00
C TYR A 41 -3.77 -0.09 2.32
N ARG A 42 -2.86 -0.31 1.38
CA ARG A 42 -2.30 0.72 0.52
C ARG A 42 -2.80 0.54 -0.91
N LEU A 43 -2.82 1.64 -1.66
CA LEU A 43 -3.07 1.57 -3.10
C LEU A 43 -1.87 0.90 -3.77
N ALA A 44 -2.15 -0.14 -4.55
CA ALA A 44 -1.09 -0.85 -5.29
C ALA A 44 -0.78 -0.17 -6.63
N GLY A 45 -1.69 0.64 -7.16
CA GLY A 45 -1.47 1.38 -8.39
C GLY A 45 -1.54 0.57 -9.68
N GLY A 46 -1.96 -0.70 -9.60
CA GLY A 46 -1.96 -1.59 -10.77
C GLY A 46 -3.04 -1.28 -11.77
N SER A 47 -4.26 -1.06 -11.31
CA SER A 47 -5.40 -0.80 -12.18
C SER A 47 -6.48 -0.04 -11.45
N TYR A 48 -7.17 0.82 -12.19
CA TYR A 48 -8.34 1.56 -11.75
C TYR A 48 -9.45 1.39 -12.78
N ILE A 49 -10.62 0.96 -12.33
CA ILE A 49 -11.80 0.83 -13.18
C ILE A 49 -12.81 1.85 -12.67
N ILE A 50 -13.15 2.81 -13.52
CA ILE A 50 -13.98 3.95 -13.15
C ILE A 50 -15.19 4.01 -14.08
N PRO A 51 -16.42 3.87 -13.56
CA PRO A 51 -17.61 4.11 -14.37
C PRO A 51 -17.62 5.55 -14.90
N ASN A 52 -18.04 5.73 -16.13
CA ASN A 52 -18.02 7.02 -16.81
C ASN A 52 -18.74 8.12 -16.01
N ASN A 53 -19.85 7.78 -15.36
CA ASN A 53 -20.63 8.75 -14.58
C ASN A 53 -19.98 9.14 -13.25
N TYR A 54 -18.89 8.48 -12.85
CA TYR A 54 -18.15 8.82 -11.64
C TYR A 54 -16.93 9.70 -11.88
N ILE A 55 -16.60 9.97 -13.14
CA ILE A 55 -15.36 10.68 -13.49
C ILE A 55 -15.27 12.08 -12.84
N TYR A 56 -16.40 12.73 -12.60
CA TYR A 56 -16.47 14.04 -11.94
C TYR A 56 -16.55 13.97 -10.41
N LYS A 57 -16.64 12.76 -9.85
CA LYS A 57 -16.76 12.53 -8.40
C LYS A 57 -15.47 12.09 -7.74
N ILE A 58 -14.50 11.66 -8.54
CA ILE A 58 -13.23 11.17 -8.04
C ILE A 58 -12.26 12.34 -7.78
N ASN A 59 -11.39 12.16 -6.80
CA ASN A 59 -10.34 13.12 -6.49
C ASN A 59 -9.07 12.88 -7.35
N ALA A 60 -8.00 13.62 -7.07
CA ALA A 60 -6.72 13.49 -7.78
C ALA A 60 -6.08 12.11 -7.61
N GLN A 61 -6.49 11.34 -6.61
CA GLN A 61 -6.03 9.97 -6.38
C GLN A 61 -6.93 8.94 -7.09
N LEU A 62 -7.85 9.36 -7.93
CA LEU A 62 -8.84 8.53 -8.61
C LEU A 62 -9.76 7.79 -7.62
N PHE A 63 -10.12 8.45 -6.55
CA PHE A 63 -10.83 7.88 -5.41
C PHE A 63 -12.05 8.71 -5.03
N CYS A 64 -13.12 8.05 -4.59
CA CYS A 64 -14.28 8.66 -3.96
C CYS A 64 -14.77 7.76 -2.81
N ASP A 65 -15.72 8.23 -2.02
CA ASP A 65 -16.21 7.53 -0.83
C ASP A 65 -16.80 6.14 -1.13
N SER A 66 -17.30 5.92 -2.34
CA SER A 66 -17.87 4.64 -2.76
C SER A 66 -16.88 3.74 -3.49
N SER A 67 -15.59 4.10 -3.53
CA SER A 67 -14.57 3.27 -4.17
C SER A 67 -14.43 1.92 -3.48
N PHE A 68 -14.41 0.86 -4.29
CA PHE A 68 -14.24 -0.51 -3.79
C PHE A 68 -12.78 -0.93 -3.91
N GLY A 69 -12.25 -1.54 -2.85
CA GLY A 69 -10.88 -2.04 -2.83
C GLY A 69 -10.81 -3.55 -3.12
N TYR A 70 -10.28 -3.91 -4.26
CA TYR A 70 -9.95 -5.30 -4.57
C TYR A 70 -8.64 -5.67 -3.90
N ILE A 71 -8.65 -6.71 -3.08
CA ILE A 71 -7.45 -7.19 -2.38
C ILE A 71 -6.66 -8.10 -3.32
N MET A 72 -5.44 -7.67 -3.67
CA MET A 72 -4.55 -8.48 -4.50
C MET A 72 -3.99 -9.65 -3.68
N PRO A 73 -3.92 -10.86 -4.28
CA PRO A 73 -3.27 -11.99 -3.63
C PRO A 73 -1.81 -11.69 -3.26
N ASP A 74 -1.38 -12.19 -2.11
CA ASP A 74 -0.02 -11.96 -1.60
C ASP A 74 1.06 -12.64 -2.47
N ASP A 75 0.70 -13.70 -3.18
CA ASP A 75 1.60 -14.47 -4.05
C ASP A 75 1.74 -13.88 -5.46
N GLU A 76 0.93 -12.88 -5.81
CA GLU A 76 1.09 -12.17 -7.08
C GLU A 76 2.16 -11.09 -6.95
N PRO A 77 3.25 -11.19 -7.71
CA PRO A 77 4.27 -10.15 -7.70
C PRO A 77 3.72 -8.88 -8.36
N TYR A 78 3.77 -7.79 -7.62
CA TYR A 78 3.44 -6.47 -8.14
C TYR A 78 4.49 -5.47 -7.70
N ILE A 79 5.12 -4.83 -8.67
CA ILE A 79 6.12 -3.77 -8.43
C ILE A 79 5.72 -2.54 -9.25
N ASP A 80 5.61 -1.42 -8.57
CA ASP A 80 5.48 -0.12 -9.21
C ASP A 80 6.90 0.36 -9.57
N ILE A 81 7.15 0.60 -10.86
CA ILE A 81 8.49 0.90 -11.37
C ILE A 81 8.68 2.41 -11.46
N ASP A 82 9.38 2.99 -10.50
CA ASP A 82 9.74 4.41 -10.46
C ASP A 82 11.25 4.62 -10.58
N THR A 83 12.05 3.62 -10.21
CA THR A 83 13.51 3.70 -10.19
C THR A 83 14.14 2.53 -10.95
N GLN A 84 15.44 2.63 -11.23
CA GLN A 84 16.19 1.52 -11.83
C GLN A 84 16.17 0.28 -10.92
N LEU A 85 16.25 0.47 -9.61
CA LEU A 85 16.16 -0.63 -8.65
C LEU A 85 14.81 -1.34 -8.74
N ASP A 86 13.72 -0.58 -8.85
CA ASP A 86 12.38 -1.16 -9.02
C ASP A 86 12.31 -2.01 -10.29
N PHE A 87 12.91 -1.52 -11.38
CA PHE A 87 12.96 -2.26 -12.64
C PHE A 87 13.72 -3.57 -12.49
N ASP A 88 14.88 -3.54 -11.83
CA ASP A 88 15.71 -4.72 -11.61
C ASP A 88 14.97 -5.77 -10.77
N ILE A 89 14.27 -5.32 -9.73
CA ILE A 89 13.44 -6.20 -8.89
C ILE A 89 12.30 -6.79 -9.71
N ALA A 90 11.60 -5.97 -10.50
CA ALA A 90 10.50 -6.42 -11.34
C ALA A 90 10.96 -7.44 -12.37
N GLU A 91 12.13 -7.22 -13.00
CA GLU A 91 12.71 -8.17 -13.96
C GLU A 91 13.01 -9.51 -13.28
N PHE A 92 13.61 -9.49 -12.11
CA PHE A 92 13.90 -10.69 -11.32
C PHE A 92 12.60 -11.46 -11.00
N LEU A 93 11.59 -10.78 -10.48
CA LEU A 93 10.31 -11.39 -10.13
C LEU A 93 9.59 -11.95 -11.35
N MET A 94 9.67 -11.27 -12.48
CA MET A 94 9.06 -11.72 -13.73
C MET A 94 9.67 -13.05 -14.20
N LYS A 95 10.98 -13.19 -14.11
CA LYS A 95 11.69 -14.43 -14.43
C LYS A 95 11.29 -15.57 -13.49
N GLN A 96 11.13 -15.29 -12.21
CA GLN A 96 10.67 -16.26 -11.21
C GLN A 96 9.23 -16.69 -11.49
N TYR A 97 8.36 -15.74 -11.81
CA TYR A 97 6.96 -16.02 -12.12
C TYR A 97 6.81 -16.88 -13.38
N ASN A 98 7.53 -16.54 -14.45
CA ASN A 98 7.50 -17.31 -15.69
C ASN A 98 8.05 -18.74 -15.50
N GLY A 99 9.03 -18.92 -14.64
CA GLY A 99 9.56 -20.24 -14.28
C GLY A 99 8.56 -21.12 -13.55
N LYS A 100 7.57 -20.55 -12.85
CA LYS A 100 6.53 -21.29 -12.15
C LYS A 100 5.41 -21.78 -13.07
N THR A 101 5.23 -21.19 -14.24
CA THR A 101 4.18 -21.53 -15.19
C THR A 101 4.60 -22.61 -16.17
N GLU A 102 5.85 -22.95 -16.19
CA GLU A 102 6.42 -24.06 -16.96
C GLU A 102 6.42 -25.34 -16.10
#